data_360575032622725b405749f52eeb4104
#
_entry.id   360575032622725b405749f52eeb4104
#
_cell.length_a   1.000
_cell.length_b   1.000
_cell.length_c   1.000
_cell.angle_alpha   90.00
_cell.angle_beta   90.00
_cell.angle_gamma   90.00
#
_symmetry.space_group_name_H-M   'P 1'
#
loop_
_entity.id
_entity.type
_entity.pdbx_description
1 polymer ?
#
loop_
_entity_poly.entity_id
_entity_poly.type
_entity_poly.pdbx_seq_one_letter_code
_entity_poly.pdbx_strand_id
1 'polypeptide(L)'
;MQHIQPITLWIQGTTKTANIYDLSIVNDDLATRASLYYKLGSETVPAEGEPSIIWLQDGNLTITGQDYQDWDADPSANEWIYNWSANQLNITLI
;
A
#
# COMPACT_ATOMS: atom_id res chain seq x y z
N MET A 1 2.49 6.53 -4.51
CA MET A 1 3.39 5.81 -3.60
C MET A 1 3.53 6.62 -2.31
N GLN A 2 3.47 5.95 -1.18
CA GLN A 2 3.45 6.60 0.12
C GLN A 2 4.63 6.13 0.97
N HIS A 3 5.11 7.02 1.83
CA HIS A 3 6.06 6.65 2.86
C HIS A 3 5.30 6.15 4.09
N ILE A 4 5.84 5.15 4.75
CA ILE A 4 5.25 4.57 5.97
C ILE A 4 6.29 4.57 7.08
N GLN A 5 5.81 4.47 8.33
CA GLN A 5 6.71 4.20 9.43
C GLN A 5 7.38 2.85 9.17
N PRO A 6 8.71 2.75 9.33
CA PRO A 6 9.40 1.50 9.01
C PRO A 6 8.84 0.32 9.78
N ILE A 7 8.61 -0.77 9.07
CA ILE A 7 8.14 -2.03 9.64
C ILE A 7 9.12 -3.14 9.30
N THR A 8 9.21 -4.12 10.18
CA THR A 8 10.08 -5.27 9.98
C THR A 8 9.28 -6.41 9.37
N LEU A 9 9.78 -6.94 8.26
CA LEU A 9 9.18 -8.08 7.56
C LEU A 9 10.12 -9.29 7.64
N TRP A 10 9.53 -10.46 7.83
CA TRP A 10 10.26 -11.72 7.78
C TRP A 10 10.13 -12.28 6.36
N ILE A 11 11.25 -12.34 5.65
CA ILE A 11 11.28 -12.77 4.25
C ILE A 11 12.42 -13.77 4.06
N GLN A 12 12.07 -14.98 3.62
CA GLN A 12 13.04 -16.04 3.28
C GLN A 12 14.08 -16.27 4.37
N GLY A 13 13.64 -16.30 5.63
CA GLY A 13 14.52 -16.56 6.76
C GLY A 13 15.33 -15.37 7.25
N THR A 14 15.10 -14.17 6.71
CA THR A 14 15.78 -12.96 7.16
C THR A 14 14.77 -11.84 7.42
N THR A 15 15.14 -10.89 8.28
CA THR A 15 14.32 -9.72 8.51
C THR A 15 14.73 -8.59 7.56
N LYS A 16 13.71 -7.90 7.01
CA LYS A 16 13.89 -6.74 6.15
C LYS A 16 13.03 -5.62 6.69
N THR A 17 13.42 -4.37 6.43
CA THR A 17 12.66 -3.21 6.86
C THR A 17 12.03 -2.54 5.66
N ALA A 18 10.69 -2.39 5.68
CA ALA A 18 9.95 -1.68 4.64
C ALA A 18 9.62 -0.27 5.13
N ASN A 19 9.79 0.72 4.26
CA ASN A 19 9.49 2.12 4.55
C ASN A 19 8.67 2.81 3.48
N ILE A 20 8.30 2.11 2.42
CA ILE A 20 7.42 2.64 1.38
C ILE A 20 6.33 1.64 1.04
N TYR A 21 5.23 2.18 0.52
CA TYR A 21 4.02 1.44 0.24
C TYR A 21 3.41 1.95 -1.07
N ASP A 22 3.06 1.05 -1.96
CA ASP A 22 2.38 1.38 -3.21
C ASP A 22 1.10 0.58 -3.33
N LEU A 23 0.08 1.21 -3.94
CA LEU A 23 -1.24 0.62 -4.10
C LEU A 23 -1.75 0.91 -5.50
N SER A 24 -2.25 -0.12 -6.17
CA SER A 24 -2.82 0.00 -7.50
C SER A 24 -4.18 -0.68 -7.55
N ILE A 25 -5.08 -0.15 -8.37
CA ILE A 25 -6.35 -0.81 -8.64
C ILE A 25 -6.12 -1.82 -9.76
N VAL A 26 -6.36 -3.09 -9.47
CA VAL A 26 -6.20 -4.17 -10.43
C VAL A 26 -7.50 -4.40 -11.19
N ASN A 27 -8.62 -4.39 -10.46
CA ASN A 27 -9.94 -4.63 -11.03
C ASN A 27 -10.99 -3.93 -10.18
N ASP A 28 -11.93 -3.26 -10.83
CA ASP A 28 -13.02 -2.54 -10.19
C ASP A 28 -14.29 -2.84 -11.01
N ASP A 29 -15.30 -3.44 -10.37
CA ASP A 29 -16.55 -3.75 -11.06
C ASP A 29 -17.47 -2.53 -11.21
N LEU A 30 -17.03 -1.38 -10.69
CA LEU A 30 -17.72 -0.09 -10.75
C LEU A 30 -19.10 -0.11 -10.05
N ALA A 31 -19.33 -1.09 -9.20
CA ALA A 31 -20.61 -1.25 -8.52
C ALA A 31 -20.48 -1.60 -7.06
N THR A 32 -19.80 -2.70 -6.71
CA THR A 32 -19.82 -3.23 -5.36
C THR A 32 -18.46 -3.59 -4.78
N ARG A 33 -17.44 -3.80 -5.61
CA ARG A 33 -16.13 -4.21 -5.11
C ARG A 33 -15.00 -3.87 -6.08
N ALA A 34 -13.80 -3.79 -5.52
CA ALA A 34 -12.58 -3.62 -6.29
C ALA A 34 -11.48 -4.49 -5.70
N SER A 35 -10.60 -4.97 -6.57
CA SER A 35 -9.38 -5.67 -6.16
C SER A 35 -8.21 -4.71 -6.26
N LEU A 36 -7.40 -4.68 -5.21
CA LEU A 36 -6.25 -3.80 -5.09
C LEU A 36 -4.99 -4.65 -4.99
N TYR A 37 -3.91 -4.14 -5.55
CA TYR A 37 -2.59 -4.76 -5.46
C TYR A 37 -1.68 -3.85 -4.67
N TYR A 38 -1.08 -4.36 -3.60
CA TYR A 38 -0.16 -3.58 -2.78
C TYR A 38 1.25 -4.13 -2.86
N LYS A 39 2.21 -3.23 -2.66
CA LYS A 39 3.63 -3.57 -2.54
C LYS A 39 4.23 -2.83 -1.36
N LEU A 40 5.06 -3.53 -0.61
CA LEU A 40 5.87 -2.95 0.47
C LEU A 40 7.32 -3.08 0.09
N GLY A 41 8.08 -2.02 0.26
CA GLY A 41 9.46 -2.01 -0.16
C GLY A 41 10.36 -1.17 0.73
N SER A 42 11.64 -1.22 0.42
CA SER A 42 12.67 -0.43 1.05
C SER A 42 13.23 0.57 0.06
N GLU A 43 13.11 1.84 0.38
CA GLU A 43 13.69 2.92 -0.42
C GLU A 43 14.99 3.37 0.22
N THR A 44 16.04 3.40 -0.58
CA THR A 44 17.35 3.92 -0.18
C THR A 44 17.68 5.13 -1.04
N VAL A 45 17.98 6.26 -0.41
CA VAL A 45 18.39 7.47 -1.10
C VAL A 45 19.88 7.65 -0.87
N PRO A 46 20.73 7.31 -1.87
CA PRO A 46 22.17 7.52 -1.71
C PRO A 46 22.51 9.01 -1.75
N ALA A 47 23.67 9.36 -1.19
CA ALA A 47 24.15 10.74 -1.18
C ALA A 47 24.32 11.30 -2.59
N GLU A 48 24.66 10.45 -3.55
CA GLU A 48 24.75 10.78 -4.96
C GLU A 48 23.95 9.75 -5.77
N GLY A 49 23.11 10.25 -6.68
CA GLY A 49 22.33 9.40 -7.55
C GLY A 49 20.85 9.38 -7.20
N GLU A 50 20.11 8.52 -7.89
CA GLU A 50 18.66 8.43 -7.74
C GLU A 50 18.28 7.43 -6.66
N PRO A 51 17.10 7.62 -6.02
CA PRO A 51 16.61 6.66 -5.04
C PRO A 51 16.46 5.26 -5.64
N SER A 52 16.85 4.25 -4.88
CA SER A 52 16.67 2.84 -5.26
C SER A 52 15.59 2.23 -4.39
N ILE A 53 14.73 1.44 -5.01
CA ILE A 53 13.64 0.75 -4.33
C ILE A 53 13.79 -0.74 -4.53
N ILE A 54 13.73 -1.49 -3.43
CA ILE A 54 13.67 -2.94 -3.44
C ILE A 54 12.32 -3.36 -2.89
N TRP A 55 11.50 -3.99 -3.74
CA TRP A 55 10.21 -4.49 -3.31
C TRP A 55 10.39 -5.77 -2.51
N LEU A 56 9.80 -5.82 -1.31
CA LEU A 56 10.01 -6.90 -0.35
C LEU A 56 8.82 -7.83 -0.25
N GLN A 57 7.61 -7.28 -0.33
CA GLN A 57 6.38 -8.06 -0.17
C GLN A 57 5.28 -7.43 -1.01
N ASP A 58 4.39 -8.28 -1.51
CA ASP A 58 3.22 -7.83 -2.26
C ASP A 58 2.03 -8.73 -1.95
N GLY A 59 0.86 -8.28 -2.36
CA GLY A 59 -0.36 -9.04 -2.18
C GLY A 59 -1.57 -8.29 -2.70
N ASN A 60 -2.74 -8.86 -2.45
CA ASN A 60 -4.00 -8.31 -2.92
C ASN A 60 -4.92 -8.01 -1.74
N LEU A 61 -5.70 -6.95 -1.89
CA LEU A 61 -6.79 -6.61 -0.98
C LEU A 61 -8.07 -6.48 -1.80
N THR A 62 -9.20 -6.75 -1.17
CA THR A 62 -10.51 -6.55 -1.79
C THR A 62 -11.32 -5.62 -0.94
N ILE A 63 -11.82 -4.54 -1.54
CA ILE A 63 -12.72 -3.60 -0.88
C ILE A 63 -14.13 -3.86 -1.39
N THR A 64 -15.08 -4.02 -0.47
CA THR A 64 -16.46 -4.38 -0.78
C THR A 64 -17.44 -3.63 0.12
N GLY A 65 -18.73 -3.69 -0.25
CA GLY A 65 -19.82 -3.22 0.59
C GLY A 65 -19.74 -1.73 0.92
N GLN A 66 -19.94 -1.41 2.19
CA GLN A 66 -19.96 -0.03 2.65
C GLN A 66 -18.60 0.65 2.45
N ASP A 67 -17.50 -0.07 2.65
CA ASP A 67 -16.17 0.49 2.45
C ASP A 67 -15.98 0.91 1.00
N TYR A 68 -16.42 0.10 0.06
CA TYR A 68 -16.37 0.47 -1.37
C TYR A 68 -17.19 1.74 -1.65
N GLN A 69 -18.37 1.83 -1.10
CA GLN A 69 -19.24 2.99 -1.30
C GLN A 69 -18.67 4.26 -0.66
N ASP A 70 -18.07 4.15 0.52
CA ASP A 70 -17.43 5.27 1.19
C ASP A 70 -16.25 5.79 0.37
N TRP A 71 -15.47 4.89 -0.21
CA TRP A 71 -14.37 5.24 -1.09
C TRP A 71 -14.84 5.95 -2.36
N ASP A 72 -15.87 5.41 -3.01
CA ASP A 72 -16.42 5.96 -4.25
C ASP A 72 -17.00 7.36 -4.04
N ALA A 73 -17.57 7.61 -2.89
CA ALA A 73 -18.21 8.88 -2.57
C ALA A 73 -17.24 9.95 -2.05
N ASP A 74 -16.01 9.58 -1.69
CA ASP A 74 -15.08 10.51 -1.06
C ASP A 74 -14.39 11.40 -2.08
N PRO A 75 -14.38 12.74 -1.88
CA PRO A 75 -13.69 13.65 -2.80
C PRO A 75 -12.17 13.49 -2.79
N SER A 76 -11.60 12.86 -1.76
CA SER A 76 -10.17 12.56 -1.66
C SER A 76 -9.95 11.05 -1.76
N ALA A 77 -10.46 10.43 -2.82
CA ALA A 77 -10.50 8.98 -2.98
C ALA A 77 -9.13 8.31 -2.87
N ASN A 78 -8.08 8.90 -3.45
CA ASN A 78 -6.74 8.35 -3.38
C ASN A 78 -6.23 8.29 -1.94
N GLU A 79 -6.39 9.37 -1.20
CA GLU A 79 -5.97 9.43 0.19
C GLU A 79 -6.78 8.46 1.05
N TRP A 80 -8.08 8.41 0.81
CA TRP A 80 -8.97 7.52 1.54
C TRP A 80 -8.56 6.06 1.37
N ILE A 81 -8.29 5.62 0.14
CA ILE A 81 -7.98 4.22 -0.12
C ILE A 81 -6.61 3.83 0.43
N TYR A 82 -5.63 4.74 0.42
CA TYR A 82 -4.34 4.48 1.06
C TYR A 82 -4.51 4.30 2.56
N ASN A 83 -5.30 5.15 3.21
CA ASN A 83 -5.56 5.03 4.66
C ASN A 83 -6.32 3.74 4.98
N TRP A 84 -7.35 3.41 4.19
CA TRP A 84 -8.11 2.18 4.40
C TRP A 84 -7.21 0.94 4.29
N SER A 85 -6.41 0.87 3.23
CA SER A 85 -5.54 -0.28 2.99
C SER A 85 -4.43 -0.37 4.05
N ALA A 86 -3.89 0.76 4.48
CA ALA A 86 -2.90 0.77 5.56
C ALA A 86 -3.48 0.17 6.85
N ASN A 87 -4.73 0.48 7.16
CA ASN A 87 -5.42 -0.10 8.32
C ASN A 87 -5.60 -1.61 8.16
N GLN A 88 -5.93 -2.09 6.96
CA GLN A 88 -6.05 -3.52 6.70
C GLN A 88 -4.72 -4.26 6.87
N LEU A 89 -3.62 -3.60 6.54
CA LEU A 89 -2.28 -4.18 6.61
C LEU A 89 -1.56 -3.89 7.92
N ASN A 90 -2.18 -3.12 8.80
CA ASN A 90 -1.62 -2.75 10.10
C ASN A 90 -0.31 -1.95 9.97
N ILE A 91 -0.24 -1.08 8.97
CA ILE A 91 0.88 -0.18 8.76
C ILE A 91 0.44 1.26 8.98
N THR A 92 1.39 2.15 9.24
CA THR A 92 1.11 3.56 9.52
C THR A 92 1.72 4.43 8.42
N LEU A 93 0.88 5.19 7.73
CA LEU A 93 1.34 6.19 6.77
C LEU A 93 1.94 7.40 7.48
N ILE A 94 2.95 7.96 6.87
CA ILE A 94 3.59 9.17 7.39
C ILE A 94 3.02 10.41 6.71
#